data_678229323f5924d4ed0175e0c06d681d
#
_entry.id   678229323f5924d4ed0175e0c06d681d
#
_cell.length_a   1.000
_cell.length_b   1.000
_cell.length_c   1.000
_cell.angle_alpha   90.00
_cell.angle_beta   90.00
_cell.angle_gamma   90.00
#
_symmetry.space_group_name_H-M   'P 1'
#
loop_
_entity.id
_entity.type
_entity.pdbx_description
1 polymer ?
#
loop_
_entity_poly.entity_id
_entity_poly.type
_entity_poly.pdbx_seq_one_letter_code
_entity_poly.pdbx_strand_id
1 'polypeptide(L)'
;PYGDSEYHVMGNVVHAIHHSNVSKYPSVPEEFESLLNKGIIKNPSITKISKFIETANKFFKEIDIEHIGSMFTIRTVLPNRDYDDARPTLYDRANGTIDVLSGKIGTCVDLANKIVGDLNA
;
A
#
# COMPACT_ATOMS: atom_id res chain seq x y z
N PRO A 1 -15.54 0.45 9.39
CA PRO A 1 -16.39 0.56 8.19
C PRO A 1 -15.63 1.30 7.08
N TYR A 2 -16.03 1.08 5.85
CA TYR A 2 -15.47 1.76 4.69
C TYR A 2 -16.45 2.86 4.24
N GLY A 3 -16.08 4.13 4.51
CA GLY A 3 -16.97 5.27 4.31
C GLY A 3 -18.25 5.12 5.14
N ASP A 4 -19.38 5.47 4.53
CA ASP A 4 -20.72 5.34 5.15
C ASP A 4 -21.34 3.95 4.93
N SER A 5 -20.54 2.97 4.49
CA SER A 5 -21.01 1.61 4.23
C SER A 5 -20.98 0.73 5.49
N GLU A 6 -21.73 -0.36 5.46
CA GLU A 6 -21.70 -1.41 6.48
C GLU A 6 -20.50 -2.35 6.34
N TYR A 7 -19.61 -2.09 5.37
CA TYR A 7 -18.45 -2.94 5.10
C TYR A 7 -17.28 -2.59 6.02
N HIS A 8 -16.51 -3.61 6.34
CA HIS A 8 -15.23 -3.49 7.03
C HIS A 8 -14.09 -3.79 6.05
N VAL A 9 -13.00 -3.04 6.16
CA VAL A 9 -11.78 -3.31 5.41
C VAL A 9 -10.86 -4.15 6.26
N MET A 10 -10.42 -5.26 5.71
CA MET A 10 -9.46 -6.14 6.34
C MET A 10 -8.14 -6.12 5.57
N GLY A 11 -7.05 -5.84 6.27
CA GLY A 11 -5.69 -5.92 5.76
C GLY A 11 -4.90 -7.01 6.46
N ASN A 12 -3.97 -7.62 5.74
CA ASN A 12 -3.04 -8.59 6.31
C ASN A 12 -1.66 -8.36 5.71
N VAL A 13 -0.71 -7.90 6.51
CA VAL A 13 0.63 -7.52 6.04
C VAL A 13 1.35 -8.69 5.36
N VAL A 14 1.24 -9.89 5.93
CA VAL A 14 1.93 -11.09 5.43
C VAL A 14 1.37 -11.56 4.09
N HIS A 15 0.05 -11.49 3.91
CA HIS A 15 -0.64 -12.03 2.75
C HIS A 15 -1.05 -10.99 1.72
N ALA A 16 -0.90 -9.68 2.02
CA ALA A 16 -1.31 -8.61 1.11
C ALA A 16 -0.42 -8.51 -0.14
N ILE A 17 0.84 -8.92 -0.06
CA ILE A 17 1.78 -8.82 -1.16
C ILE A 17 1.51 -9.97 -2.15
N HIS A 18 1.02 -9.63 -3.34
CA HIS A 18 0.77 -10.59 -4.41
C HIS A 18 1.98 -10.74 -5.33
N HIS A 19 2.69 -9.64 -5.57
CA HIS A 19 3.90 -9.59 -6.37
C HIS A 19 4.84 -8.52 -5.80
N SER A 20 6.14 -8.74 -5.91
CA SER A 20 7.15 -7.72 -5.64
C SER A 20 8.30 -7.82 -6.64
N ASN A 21 8.85 -6.71 -7.03
CA ASN A 21 10.06 -6.65 -7.82
C ASN A 21 10.95 -5.48 -7.36
N VAL A 22 12.21 -5.55 -7.71
CA VAL A 22 13.16 -4.45 -7.57
C VAL A 22 13.66 -4.10 -8.96
N SER A 23 13.42 -2.89 -9.41
CA SER A 23 13.71 -2.46 -10.77
C SER A 23 14.00 -0.97 -10.80
N LYS A 24 14.79 -0.53 -11.79
CA LYS A 24 15.04 0.89 -12.03
C LYS A 24 13.77 1.62 -12.52
N TYR A 25 12.92 0.91 -13.24
CA TYR A 25 11.66 1.44 -13.79
C TYR A 25 10.49 0.64 -13.23
N PRO A 26 9.37 1.29 -12.93
CA PRO A 26 8.16 0.59 -12.50
C PRO A 26 7.76 -0.46 -13.54
N SER A 27 7.49 -1.66 -13.07
CA SER A 27 6.89 -2.70 -13.90
C SER A 27 5.84 -3.47 -13.11
N VAL A 28 4.74 -3.76 -13.75
CA VAL A 28 3.66 -4.55 -13.19
C VAL A 28 3.41 -5.71 -14.16
N PRO A 29 3.35 -6.96 -13.69
CA PRO A 29 2.95 -8.06 -14.56
C PRO A 29 1.56 -7.83 -15.14
N GLU A 30 1.37 -8.19 -16.40
CA GLU A 30 0.14 -7.98 -17.16
C GLU A 30 -1.10 -8.52 -16.43
N GLU A 31 -0.97 -9.65 -15.75
CA GLU A 31 -2.04 -10.28 -14.98
C GLU A 31 -2.62 -9.38 -13.87
N PHE A 32 -1.83 -8.43 -13.35
CA PHE A 32 -2.27 -7.48 -12.31
C PHE A 32 -2.79 -6.15 -12.86
N GLU A 33 -2.51 -5.80 -14.11
CA GLU A 33 -2.91 -4.50 -14.67
C GLU A 33 -4.41 -4.30 -14.63
N SER A 34 -5.18 -5.37 -14.88
CA SER A 34 -6.64 -5.33 -14.84
C SER A 34 -7.22 -5.08 -13.45
N LEU A 35 -6.42 -5.24 -12.40
CA LEU A 35 -6.83 -5.09 -11.00
C LEU A 35 -6.51 -3.71 -10.42
N LEU A 36 -5.63 -2.94 -11.07
CA LEU A 36 -5.15 -1.65 -10.57
C LEU A 36 -6.08 -0.49 -10.95
N ASN A 37 -5.98 0.60 -10.18
CA ASN A 37 -6.72 1.84 -10.40
C ASN A 37 -8.25 1.66 -10.44
N LYS A 38 -8.73 0.67 -9.72
CA LYS A 38 -10.16 0.38 -9.56
C LYS A 38 -10.53 0.48 -8.09
N GLY A 39 -11.80 0.71 -7.83
CA GLY A 39 -12.35 0.59 -6.49
C GLY A 39 -12.45 -0.87 -6.05
N ILE A 40 -13.54 -1.22 -5.40
CA ILE A 40 -13.79 -2.60 -4.96
C ILE A 40 -14.09 -3.48 -6.18
N ILE A 41 -13.29 -4.51 -6.37
CA ILE A 41 -13.48 -5.52 -7.41
C ILE A 41 -14.16 -6.72 -6.78
N LYS A 42 -15.35 -7.02 -7.25
CA LYS A 42 -16.08 -8.25 -6.89
C LYS A 42 -15.44 -9.44 -7.62
N ASN A 43 -15.22 -10.52 -6.91
CA ASN A 43 -14.66 -11.77 -7.46
C ASN A 43 -13.38 -11.55 -8.31
N PRO A 44 -12.33 -10.95 -7.75
CA PRO A 44 -11.10 -10.73 -8.50
C PRO A 44 -10.49 -12.06 -8.96
N SER A 45 -9.87 -12.06 -10.14
CA SER A 45 -9.22 -13.24 -10.73
C SER A 45 -8.04 -13.75 -9.88
N ILE A 46 -7.41 -12.85 -9.14
CA ILE A 46 -6.31 -13.14 -8.22
C ILE A 46 -6.70 -12.64 -6.84
N THR A 47 -6.64 -13.52 -5.83
CA THR A 47 -6.92 -13.12 -4.44
C THR A 47 -6.27 -14.09 -3.46
N LYS A 48 -5.93 -13.56 -2.29
CA LYS A 48 -5.47 -14.34 -1.12
C LYS A 48 -6.46 -14.25 0.04
N ILE A 49 -7.71 -13.91 -0.24
CA ILE A 49 -8.73 -13.67 0.79
C ILE A 49 -8.88 -14.83 1.77
N SER A 50 -8.79 -16.08 1.31
CA SER A 50 -8.86 -17.25 2.19
C SER A 50 -7.83 -17.22 3.32
N LYS A 51 -6.60 -16.76 3.02
CA LYS A 51 -5.54 -16.60 4.03
C LYS A 51 -5.79 -15.44 4.97
N PHE A 52 -6.47 -14.38 4.50
CA PHE A 52 -6.89 -13.27 5.35
C PHE A 52 -7.94 -13.73 6.35
N ILE A 53 -8.96 -14.46 5.88
CA ILE A 53 -10.01 -15.03 6.72
C ILE A 53 -9.43 -16.03 7.73
N GLU A 54 -8.55 -16.92 7.28
CA GLU A 54 -7.86 -17.86 8.18
C GLU A 54 -7.11 -17.14 9.30
N THR A 55 -6.42 -16.04 8.96
CA THR A 55 -5.70 -15.24 9.95
C THR A 55 -6.65 -14.50 10.88
N ALA A 56 -7.73 -13.93 10.36
CA ALA A 56 -8.74 -13.23 11.15
C ALA A 56 -9.41 -14.15 12.16
N ASN A 57 -9.70 -15.39 11.79
CA ASN A 57 -10.34 -16.39 12.65
C ASN A 57 -9.46 -16.80 13.85
N LYS A 58 -8.15 -16.48 13.83
CA LYS A 58 -7.29 -16.67 15.01
C LYS A 58 -7.56 -15.63 16.12
N PHE A 59 -8.06 -14.46 15.75
CA PHE A 59 -8.33 -13.35 16.66
C PHE A 59 -9.82 -13.23 16.99
N PHE A 60 -10.66 -13.52 16.02
CA PHE A 60 -12.10 -13.40 16.14
C PHE A 60 -12.73 -14.79 16.06
N LYS A 61 -13.31 -15.25 17.17
CA LYS A 61 -14.03 -16.52 17.20
C LYS A 61 -15.45 -16.30 16.70
N GLU A 62 -15.94 -17.25 15.89
CA GLU A 62 -17.35 -17.33 15.48
C GLU A 62 -17.84 -16.11 14.68
N ILE A 63 -16.98 -15.44 13.91
CA ILE A 63 -17.41 -14.40 12.98
C ILE A 63 -17.60 -15.03 11.60
N ASP A 64 -18.81 -14.87 11.09
CA ASP A 64 -19.11 -15.15 9.69
C ASP A 64 -18.64 -13.98 8.84
N ILE A 65 -17.66 -14.22 7.96
CA ILE A 65 -17.06 -13.18 7.11
C ILE A 65 -17.50 -13.43 5.67
N GLU A 66 -18.34 -12.54 5.16
CA GLU A 66 -18.69 -12.49 3.75
C GLU A 66 -17.68 -11.60 3.00
N HIS A 67 -17.05 -12.13 1.96
CA HIS A 67 -16.15 -11.38 1.10
C HIS A 67 -16.91 -10.66 0.00
N ILE A 68 -17.05 -9.36 0.11
CA ILE A 68 -17.74 -8.52 -0.87
C ILE A 68 -16.83 -8.19 -2.06
N GLY A 69 -15.54 -8.00 -1.84
CA GLY A 69 -14.58 -7.70 -2.88
C GLY A 69 -13.22 -7.31 -2.34
N SER A 70 -12.29 -7.05 -3.25
CA SER A 70 -10.91 -6.66 -2.92
C SER A 70 -10.52 -5.38 -3.64
N MET A 71 -9.63 -4.62 -3.03
CA MET A 71 -8.96 -3.47 -3.64
C MET A 71 -7.47 -3.79 -3.79
N PHE A 72 -6.91 -3.39 -4.91
CA PHE A 72 -5.52 -3.60 -5.25
C PHE A 72 -4.82 -2.27 -5.47
N THR A 73 -3.59 -2.17 -4.99
CA THR A 73 -2.78 -0.98 -5.13
C THR A 73 -1.31 -1.34 -5.26
N ILE A 74 -0.53 -0.42 -5.78
CA ILE A 74 0.92 -0.50 -5.80
C ILE A 74 1.46 0.23 -4.58
N ARG A 75 2.42 -0.38 -3.91
CA ARG A 75 3.16 0.24 -2.84
C ARG A 75 4.64 0.27 -3.19
N THR A 76 5.18 1.47 -3.31
CA THR A 76 6.61 1.66 -3.48
C THR A 76 7.30 1.65 -2.13
N VAL A 77 8.34 0.84 -2.02
CA VAL A 77 9.17 0.72 -0.81
C VAL A 77 10.64 0.74 -1.21
N LEU A 78 11.52 1.08 -0.26
CA LEU A 78 12.95 0.97 -0.49
C LEU A 78 13.34 -0.52 -0.58
N PRO A 79 14.22 -0.89 -1.51
CA PRO A 79 14.71 -2.25 -1.61
C PRO A 79 15.58 -2.61 -0.39
N ASN A 80 15.65 -3.90 -0.09
CA ASN A 80 16.51 -4.45 0.98
C ASN A 80 16.23 -3.90 2.39
N ARG A 81 14.96 -3.56 2.67
CA ARG A 81 14.52 -3.08 4.00
C ARG A 81 13.50 -4.00 4.67
N ASP A 82 13.40 -5.23 4.19
CA ASP A 82 12.43 -6.20 4.72
C ASP A 82 12.74 -6.62 6.17
N TYR A 83 13.99 -6.46 6.59
CA TYR A 83 14.44 -6.85 7.94
C TYR A 83 14.01 -5.86 9.03
N ASP A 84 13.78 -4.59 8.71
CA ASP A 84 13.45 -3.54 9.68
C ASP A 84 12.14 -2.80 9.35
N ASP A 85 11.52 -3.12 8.22
CA ASP A 85 10.34 -2.40 7.67
C ASP A 85 10.54 -0.86 7.69
N ALA A 86 11.77 -0.40 7.61
CA ALA A 86 12.07 1.02 7.65
C ALA A 86 11.54 1.72 6.42
N ARG A 87 10.82 2.80 6.65
CA ARG A 87 10.20 3.63 5.62
C ARG A 87 10.57 5.09 5.86
N PRO A 88 11.85 5.44 5.69
CA PRO A 88 12.27 6.81 5.85
C PRO A 88 11.66 7.69 4.75
N THR A 89 11.47 8.96 5.06
CA THR A 89 11.25 9.97 4.04
C THR A 89 12.60 10.35 3.46
N LEU A 90 12.80 10.10 2.17
CA LEU A 90 13.96 10.59 1.45
C LEU A 90 13.61 11.91 0.79
N TYR A 91 14.54 12.83 0.83
CA TYR A 91 14.42 14.17 0.28
C TYR A 91 15.74 14.55 -0.37
N ASP A 92 15.72 14.89 -1.62
CA ASP A 92 16.87 15.43 -2.34
C ASP A 92 16.49 16.69 -3.12
N ARG A 93 17.38 17.67 -3.17
CA ARG A 93 17.22 18.91 -3.94
C ARG A 93 18.45 19.10 -4.81
N ALA A 94 18.27 18.95 -6.10
CA ALA A 94 19.34 19.10 -7.07
C ALA A 94 18.81 19.66 -8.39
N ASN A 95 19.62 20.49 -9.07
CA ASN A 95 19.33 20.98 -10.42
C ASN A 95 17.94 21.60 -10.63
N GLY A 96 17.42 22.30 -9.61
CA GLY A 96 16.11 22.92 -9.69
C GLY A 96 14.93 21.96 -9.50
N THR A 97 15.19 20.70 -9.17
CA THR A 97 14.17 19.68 -8.81
C THR A 97 14.22 19.34 -7.33
N ILE A 98 13.11 18.90 -6.81
CA ILE A 98 12.99 18.30 -5.48
C ILE A 98 12.44 16.90 -5.66
N ASP A 99 13.24 15.91 -5.30
CA ASP A 99 12.86 14.49 -5.37
C ASP A 99 12.50 14.00 -3.97
N VAL A 100 11.35 13.36 -3.86
CA VAL A 100 10.83 12.88 -2.58
C VAL A 100 10.32 11.46 -2.70
N LEU A 101 10.75 10.61 -1.77
CA LEU A 101 10.09 9.35 -1.47
C LEU A 101 9.59 9.39 -0.03
N SER A 102 8.26 9.47 0.15
CA SER A 102 7.66 9.45 1.48
C SER A 102 7.23 8.04 1.86
N GLY A 103 7.74 7.57 3.00
CA GLY A 103 7.46 6.21 3.45
C GLY A 103 6.15 6.05 4.22
N LYS A 104 5.63 7.12 4.83
CA LYS A 104 4.43 7.09 5.68
C LYS A 104 3.66 8.39 5.58
N ILE A 105 2.33 8.29 5.64
CA ILE A 105 1.46 9.47 5.65
C ILE A 105 1.72 10.40 6.84
N GLY A 106 2.14 9.85 7.99
CA GLY A 106 2.45 10.65 9.18
C GLY A 106 3.62 11.61 9.03
N THR A 107 4.47 11.47 8.00
CA THR A 107 5.60 12.37 7.73
C THR A 107 5.30 13.43 6.68
N CYS A 108 4.08 13.47 6.14
CA CYS A 108 3.73 14.38 5.04
C CYS A 108 3.77 15.87 5.43
N VAL A 109 3.40 16.20 6.66
CA VAL A 109 3.41 17.59 7.14
C VAL A 109 4.83 18.11 7.30
N ASP A 110 5.71 17.32 7.92
CA ASP A 110 7.12 17.71 8.11
C ASP A 110 7.82 17.89 6.76
N LEU A 111 7.52 16.99 5.81
CA LEU A 111 8.02 17.07 4.46
C LEU A 111 7.52 18.31 3.73
N ALA A 112 6.23 18.62 3.83
CA ALA A 112 5.65 19.82 3.24
C ALA A 112 6.31 21.10 3.79
N ASN A 113 6.49 21.18 5.10
CA ASN A 113 7.17 22.32 5.76
C ASN A 113 8.62 22.45 5.28
N LYS A 114 9.33 21.33 5.11
CA LYS A 114 10.69 21.35 4.58
C LYS A 114 10.72 21.88 3.14
N ILE A 115 9.83 21.41 2.27
CA ILE A 115 9.74 21.89 0.88
C ILE A 115 9.46 23.38 0.84
N VAL A 116 8.49 23.86 1.62
CA VAL A 116 8.14 25.29 1.67
C VAL A 116 9.32 26.12 2.18
N GLY A 117 10.03 25.65 3.20
CA GLY A 117 11.23 26.31 3.70
C GLY A 117 12.31 26.45 2.62
N ASP A 118 12.59 25.35 1.90
CA ASP A 118 13.61 25.31 0.86
C ASP A 118 13.25 26.13 -0.40
N LEU A 119 11.96 26.34 -0.68
CA LEU A 119 11.50 27.19 -1.79
C LEU A 119 11.52 28.68 -1.46
N ASN A 120 11.47 29.04 -0.19
CA ASN A 120 11.49 30.43 0.29
C ASN A 120 12.90 30.92 0.67
N ALA A 121 13.89 30.06 0.64
CA ALA A 121 15.29 30.37 0.92
C ALA A 121 16.04 30.74 -0.37
#